data_4afc1c9328d614e6d7c60c49e12aae7c
#
_entry.id   4afc1c9328d614e6d7c60c49e12aae7c
#
_cell.length_a   1.000
_cell.length_b   1.000
_cell.length_c   1.000
_cell.angle_alpha   90.00
_cell.angle_beta   90.00
_cell.angle_gamma   90.00
#
_symmetry.space_group_name_H-M   'P 1'
#
loop_
_entity.id
_entity.type
_entity.pdbx_description
1 polymer ?
#
loop_
_entity_poly.entity_id
_entity_poly.type
_entity_poly.pdbx_seq_one_letter_code
_entity_poly.pdbx_strand_id
1 'polypeptide(L)'
;MRKKISLKDLGEFGFIREIRKQLRRDKAVETGIGDDAAVLKVDAKKRLLFTTDMLVEGSHFKLSEATAFQIGWKAMAVNLSDIAAMGGEPTHAVVALGLPGDLEWAFLKELYRGMEAVARRFHVTLVGGDTNRSEKVIISVALLGEVSLRFLVKRSGARIGDVIFVTGFLGGSYASKKHLTFLPRIHEAKFLVKNFKINAMMDLSDGLGSDIFQLTSESGVGAFLSKEAIPVSKNAASLKQALNEGEDFELLFTLPVKDAARLSMTRFKGSMVPFHPIGKIIQKKYGVRLIGANGFNEPLERQGYDHFRK
;
A
#
# COMPACT_ATOMS: atom_id res chain seq x y z
N MET A 1 30.36 10.09 25.37
CA MET A 1 30.23 9.81 23.94
C MET A 1 28.74 9.53 23.63
N ARG A 2 28.09 10.28 22.72
CA ARG A 2 26.72 9.96 22.29
C ARG A 2 26.76 8.64 21.53
N LYS A 3 25.93 7.66 21.92
CA LYS A 3 25.79 6.39 21.21
C LYS A 3 25.41 6.68 19.73
N LYS A 4 26.19 6.17 18.78
CA LYS A 4 25.84 6.29 17.36
C LYS A 4 24.59 5.46 17.13
N ILE A 5 23.51 6.10 16.69
CA ILE A 5 22.25 5.46 16.35
C ILE A 5 22.35 4.96 14.91
N SER A 6 22.04 3.69 14.66
CA SER A 6 22.02 3.08 13.33
C SER A 6 20.60 2.97 12.78
N LEU A 7 20.46 2.68 11.48
CA LEU A 7 19.17 2.36 10.88
C LEU A 7 18.50 1.13 11.51
N LYS A 8 19.32 0.16 11.95
CA LYS A 8 18.83 -1.02 12.68
C LYS A 8 18.19 -0.66 14.03
N ASP A 9 18.74 0.36 14.72
CA ASP A 9 18.17 0.84 15.99
C ASP A 9 16.84 1.57 15.79
N LEU A 10 16.72 2.35 14.72
CA LEU A 10 15.50 3.11 14.39
C LEU A 10 14.43 2.23 13.75
N GLY A 11 14.81 1.30 12.89
CA GLY A 11 13.94 0.64 11.92
C GLY A 11 13.47 1.63 10.84
N GLU A 12 12.74 1.15 9.86
CA GLU A 12 12.26 1.93 8.73
C GLU A 12 11.39 3.10 9.18
N PHE A 13 10.34 2.83 9.94
CA PHE A 13 9.41 3.87 10.40
C PHE A 13 10.04 4.87 11.39
N GLY A 14 11.06 4.45 12.14
CA GLY A 14 11.84 5.35 12.98
C GLY A 14 12.65 6.34 12.15
N PHE A 15 13.33 5.86 11.11
CA PHE A 15 14.06 6.67 10.15
C PHE A 15 13.13 7.68 9.45
N ILE A 16 12.00 7.22 8.91
CA ILE A 16 11.01 8.08 8.23
C ILE A 16 10.53 9.20 9.16
N ARG A 17 10.21 8.90 10.42
CA ARG A 17 9.82 9.92 11.41
C ARG A 17 10.89 10.98 11.64
N GLU A 18 12.17 10.58 11.72
CA GLU A 18 13.27 11.53 11.95
C GLU A 18 13.50 12.43 10.72
N ILE A 19 13.44 11.89 9.50
CA ILE A 19 13.55 12.67 8.27
C ILE A 19 12.38 13.64 8.12
N ARG A 20 11.14 13.20 8.39
CA ARG A 20 9.93 14.06 8.34
C ARG A 20 10.08 15.33 9.19
N LYS A 21 10.81 15.28 10.32
CA LYS A 21 11.07 16.45 11.18
C LYS A 21 12.06 17.43 10.59
N GLN A 22 12.97 16.98 9.74
CA GLN A 22 14.08 17.76 9.20
C GLN A 22 13.75 18.43 7.86
N LEU A 23 12.76 17.89 7.13
CA LEU A 23 12.42 18.40 5.81
C LEU A 23 11.62 19.70 5.87
N ARG A 24 11.92 20.58 4.92
CA ARG A 24 11.22 21.85 4.75
C ARG A 24 9.76 21.59 4.37
N ARG A 25 8.86 22.35 4.99
CA ARG A 25 7.46 22.40 4.58
C ARG A 25 7.28 23.44 3.47
N ASP A 26 6.53 23.08 2.43
CA ASP A 26 6.14 23.97 1.35
C ASP A 26 4.62 24.14 1.33
N LYS A 27 4.13 25.35 0.97
CA LYS A 27 2.69 25.66 0.95
C LYS A 27 1.94 24.93 -0.15
N ALA A 28 2.62 24.53 -1.23
CA ALA A 28 2.05 23.71 -2.29
C ALA A 28 1.83 22.26 -1.87
N VAL A 29 2.52 21.79 -0.82
CA VAL A 29 2.36 20.43 -0.31
C VAL A 29 1.18 20.39 0.68
N GLU A 30 0.12 19.68 0.34
CA GLU A 30 -1.01 19.43 1.24
C GLU A 30 -0.70 18.26 2.19
N THR A 31 -0.17 17.17 1.65
CA THR A 31 0.29 16.00 2.41
C THR A 31 1.66 15.61 1.89
N GLY A 32 2.64 15.50 2.78
CA GLY A 32 3.99 15.02 2.48
C GLY A 32 4.21 13.61 3.04
N ILE A 33 5.41 13.37 3.62
CA ILE A 33 5.77 12.08 4.22
C ILE A 33 4.73 11.66 5.29
N GLY A 34 4.22 10.44 5.19
CA GLY A 34 3.28 9.83 6.14
C GLY A 34 1.97 9.37 5.51
N ASP A 35 1.87 9.42 4.18
CA ASP A 35 0.75 8.87 3.41
C ASP A 35 1.29 8.06 2.22
N ASP A 36 0.42 7.36 1.48
CA ASP A 36 0.80 6.49 0.35
C ASP A 36 1.42 7.29 -0.80
N ALA A 37 0.98 8.52 -1.01
CA ALA A 37 1.57 9.44 -1.96
C ALA A 37 1.65 10.87 -1.39
N ALA A 38 2.61 11.66 -1.86
CA ALA A 38 2.60 13.10 -1.64
C ALA A 38 1.42 13.73 -2.38
N VAL A 39 0.74 14.69 -1.74
CA VAL A 39 -0.39 15.44 -2.30
C VAL A 39 0.02 16.89 -2.53
N LEU A 40 0.07 17.31 -3.80
CA LEU A 40 0.45 18.65 -4.21
C LEU A 40 -0.79 19.42 -4.70
N LYS A 41 -0.89 20.67 -4.30
CA LYS A 41 -1.96 21.59 -4.76
C LYS A 41 -1.64 22.07 -6.17
N VAL A 42 -2.50 21.76 -7.12
CA VAL A 42 -2.40 22.23 -8.50
C VAL A 42 -3.38 23.37 -8.73
N ASP A 43 -4.64 23.13 -8.35
CA ASP A 43 -5.71 24.13 -8.43
C ASP A 43 -6.73 23.97 -7.29
N ALA A 44 -7.84 24.68 -7.35
CA ALA A 44 -8.88 24.64 -6.33
C ALA A 44 -9.66 23.31 -6.27
N LYS A 45 -9.66 22.51 -7.34
CA LYS A 45 -10.51 21.31 -7.50
C LYS A 45 -9.72 20.01 -7.56
N LYS A 46 -8.47 20.06 -8.00
CA LYS A 46 -7.60 18.89 -8.23
C LYS A 46 -6.36 18.90 -7.35
N ARG A 47 -5.83 17.72 -7.12
CA ARG A 47 -4.52 17.47 -6.51
C ARG A 47 -3.70 16.57 -7.42
N LEU A 48 -2.41 16.81 -7.46
CA LEU A 48 -1.43 15.92 -8.03
C LEU A 48 -0.96 14.97 -6.93
N LEU A 49 -0.97 13.69 -7.22
CA LEU A 49 -0.38 12.64 -6.40
C LEU A 49 0.98 12.29 -6.97
N PHE A 50 1.96 12.09 -6.09
CA PHE A 50 3.30 11.74 -6.51
C PHE A 50 3.87 10.71 -5.54
N THR A 51 4.17 9.52 -6.04
CA THR A 51 4.75 8.41 -5.27
C THR A 51 5.99 7.84 -5.95
N THR A 52 6.76 7.06 -5.21
CA THR A 52 7.88 6.29 -5.73
C THR A 52 8.14 5.07 -4.86
N ASP A 53 8.30 3.92 -5.52
CA ASP A 53 8.76 2.67 -4.94
C ASP A 53 10.04 2.18 -5.60
N MET A 54 10.84 1.46 -4.83
CA MET A 54 12.07 0.86 -5.29
C MET A 54 12.07 -0.65 -5.01
N LEU A 55 12.24 -1.45 -6.04
CA LEU A 55 12.44 -2.89 -5.93
C LEU A 55 13.93 -3.22 -6.04
N VAL A 56 14.42 -4.04 -5.11
CA VAL A 56 15.82 -4.48 -5.05
C VAL A 56 15.86 -6.01 -5.12
N GLU A 57 16.70 -6.54 -6.00
CA GLU A 57 16.98 -7.98 -6.08
C GLU A 57 17.46 -8.54 -4.75
N GLY A 58 16.92 -9.69 -4.35
CA GLY A 58 17.20 -10.35 -3.07
C GLY A 58 16.32 -9.85 -1.91
N SER A 59 15.65 -8.68 -2.05
CA SER A 59 14.67 -8.18 -1.08
C SER A 59 13.23 -8.37 -1.57
N HIS A 60 12.91 -7.83 -2.73
CA HIS A 60 11.55 -7.78 -3.27
C HIS A 60 11.25 -8.83 -4.34
N PHE A 61 12.29 -9.40 -4.92
CA PHE A 61 12.24 -10.49 -5.90
C PHE A 61 13.59 -11.21 -5.97
N LYS A 62 13.57 -12.45 -6.49
CA LYS A 62 14.78 -13.21 -6.85
C LYS A 62 14.68 -13.58 -8.31
N LEU A 63 15.77 -13.41 -9.06
CA LEU A 63 15.82 -13.76 -10.48
C LEU A 63 15.58 -15.26 -10.75
N SER A 64 15.88 -16.13 -9.77
CA SER A 64 15.60 -17.57 -9.82
C SER A 64 14.13 -17.94 -9.61
N GLU A 65 13.28 -17.03 -9.08
CA GLU A 65 11.91 -17.32 -8.68
C GLU A 65 10.85 -16.54 -9.48
N ALA A 66 11.28 -15.46 -10.18
CA ALA A 66 10.42 -14.56 -10.93
C ALA A 66 10.96 -14.30 -12.34
N THR A 67 10.07 -14.26 -13.31
CA THR A 67 10.43 -13.87 -14.69
C THR A 67 10.63 -12.35 -14.78
N ALA A 68 11.41 -11.88 -15.74
CA ALA A 68 11.60 -10.45 -16.00
C ALA A 68 10.27 -9.72 -16.21
N PHE A 69 9.31 -10.35 -16.92
CA PHE A 69 7.95 -9.82 -17.09
C PHE A 69 7.23 -9.61 -15.75
N GLN A 70 7.28 -10.59 -14.85
CA GLN A 70 6.66 -10.49 -13.52
C GLN A 70 7.29 -9.40 -12.66
N ILE A 71 8.62 -9.27 -12.73
CA ILE A 71 9.35 -8.22 -12.00
C ILE A 71 8.95 -6.84 -12.52
N GLY A 72 8.87 -6.67 -13.84
CA GLY A 72 8.40 -5.42 -14.44
C GLY A 72 6.95 -5.10 -14.10
N TRP A 73 6.06 -6.11 -14.14
CA TRP A 73 4.67 -5.95 -13.69
C TRP A 73 4.60 -5.45 -12.25
N LYS A 74 5.29 -6.12 -11.31
CA LYS A 74 5.33 -5.74 -9.89
C LYS A 74 5.84 -4.32 -9.71
N ALA A 75 6.95 -3.96 -10.37
CA ALA A 75 7.58 -2.65 -10.21
C ALA A 75 6.62 -1.49 -10.55
N MET A 76 5.77 -1.66 -11.55
CA MET A 76 4.74 -0.67 -11.87
C MET A 76 3.52 -0.79 -10.96
N ALA A 77 3.10 -2.03 -10.64
CA ALA A 77 1.88 -2.30 -9.91
C ALA A 77 1.90 -1.78 -8.46
N VAL A 78 3.05 -1.80 -7.77
CA VAL A 78 3.19 -1.28 -6.39
C VAL A 78 2.88 0.21 -6.35
N ASN A 79 3.43 1.00 -7.26
CA ASN A 79 3.16 2.44 -7.35
C ASN A 79 1.69 2.75 -7.75
N LEU A 80 1.10 1.91 -8.59
CA LEU A 80 -0.33 2.02 -8.92
C LEU A 80 -1.21 1.76 -7.69
N SER A 81 -0.76 0.91 -6.77
CA SER A 81 -1.43 0.63 -5.50
C SER A 81 -1.50 1.87 -4.61
N ASP A 82 -0.41 2.64 -4.49
CA ASP A 82 -0.38 3.91 -3.76
C ASP A 82 -1.39 4.92 -4.31
N ILE A 83 -1.42 5.08 -5.64
CA ILE A 83 -2.37 5.99 -6.27
C ILE A 83 -3.82 5.55 -6.02
N ALA A 84 -4.08 4.23 -6.06
CA ALA A 84 -5.39 3.68 -5.70
C ALA A 84 -5.76 4.00 -4.25
N ALA A 85 -4.82 3.79 -3.31
CA ALA A 85 -5.00 4.07 -1.89
C ALA A 85 -5.40 5.52 -1.58
N MET A 86 -4.97 6.46 -2.44
CA MET A 86 -5.33 7.88 -2.35
C MET A 86 -6.62 8.24 -3.11
N GLY A 87 -7.33 7.27 -3.70
CA GLY A 87 -8.55 7.49 -4.51
C GLY A 87 -8.27 8.14 -5.86
N GLY A 88 -7.02 8.10 -6.33
CA GLY A 88 -6.52 8.76 -7.53
C GLY A 88 -6.62 7.95 -8.81
N GLU A 89 -6.34 8.62 -9.92
CA GLU A 89 -6.16 8.04 -11.25
C GLU A 89 -4.69 8.25 -11.67
N PRO A 90 -3.91 7.19 -11.94
CA PRO A 90 -2.51 7.31 -12.34
C PRO A 90 -2.40 7.88 -13.76
N THR A 91 -1.27 8.53 -14.09
CA THR A 91 -1.10 9.22 -15.38
C THR A 91 0.22 8.93 -16.07
N HIS A 92 1.35 9.28 -15.46
CA HIS A 92 2.68 9.20 -16.08
C HIS A 92 3.69 8.61 -15.10
N ALA A 93 4.64 7.85 -15.64
CA ALA A 93 5.73 7.28 -14.84
C ALA A 93 7.08 7.47 -15.50
N VAL A 94 8.12 7.59 -14.67
CA VAL A 94 9.52 7.45 -15.05
C VAL A 94 10.16 6.28 -14.30
N VAL A 95 11.14 5.62 -14.92
CA VAL A 95 11.78 4.41 -14.38
C VAL A 95 13.28 4.61 -14.30
N ALA A 96 13.85 4.52 -13.10
CA ALA A 96 15.29 4.48 -12.90
C ALA A 96 15.74 3.03 -12.66
N LEU A 97 16.80 2.59 -13.35
CA LEU A 97 17.31 1.24 -13.32
C LEU A 97 18.77 1.20 -12.87
N GLY A 98 19.08 0.35 -11.89
CA GLY A 98 20.44 -0.12 -11.61
C GLY A 98 20.58 -1.55 -12.17
N LEU A 99 21.56 -1.80 -13.06
CA LEU A 99 21.63 -3.06 -13.78
C LEU A 99 23.05 -3.64 -13.78
N PRO A 100 23.23 -4.97 -13.60
CA PRO A 100 24.49 -5.65 -13.91
C PRO A 100 24.87 -5.47 -15.38
N GLY A 101 26.16 -5.26 -15.65
CA GLY A 101 26.63 -4.97 -17.00
C GLY A 101 26.56 -6.15 -17.98
N ASP A 102 26.40 -7.36 -17.46
CA ASP A 102 26.27 -8.63 -18.18
C ASP A 102 24.83 -9.11 -18.33
N LEU A 103 23.85 -8.28 -17.89
CA LEU A 103 22.43 -8.63 -17.98
C LEU A 103 21.99 -8.68 -19.46
N GLU A 104 21.33 -9.76 -19.85
CA GLU A 104 20.90 -9.98 -21.23
C GLU A 104 19.84 -8.96 -21.67
N TRP A 105 19.97 -8.48 -22.91
CA TRP A 105 18.95 -7.60 -23.53
C TRP A 105 17.55 -8.21 -23.56
N ALA A 106 17.45 -9.53 -23.69
CA ALA A 106 16.19 -10.25 -23.65
C ALA A 106 15.45 -10.04 -22.31
N PHE A 107 16.18 -10.04 -21.18
CA PHE A 107 15.64 -9.75 -19.86
C PHE A 107 15.02 -8.34 -19.80
N LEU A 108 15.75 -7.34 -20.30
CA LEU A 108 15.28 -5.94 -20.27
C LEU A 108 14.02 -5.73 -21.12
N LYS A 109 13.95 -6.38 -22.30
CA LYS A 109 12.73 -6.34 -23.12
C LYS A 109 11.52 -6.91 -22.38
N GLU A 110 11.67 -8.04 -21.71
CA GLU A 110 10.59 -8.66 -20.95
C GLU A 110 10.23 -7.84 -19.70
N LEU A 111 11.21 -7.23 -19.04
CA LEU A 111 10.99 -6.32 -17.91
C LEU A 111 10.09 -5.15 -18.32
N TYR A 112 10.45 -4.44 -19.38
CA TYR A 112 9.64 -3.33 -19.91
C TYR A 112 8.29 -3.81 -20.44
N ARG A 113 8.20 -4.99 -21.05
CA ARG A 113 6.92 -5.57 -21.46
C ARG A 113 5.99 -5.81 -20.29
N GLY A 114 6.51 -6.24 -19.14
CA GLY A 114 5.76 -6.40 -17.90
C GLY A 114 5.24 -5.06 -17.36
N MET A 115 6.10 -4.04 -17.29
CA MET A 115 5.70 -2.67 -16.88
C MET A 115 4.62 -2.10 -17.80
N GLU A 116 4.84 -2.17 -19.11
CA GLU A 116 3.90 -1.67 -20.12
C GLU A 116 2.55 -2.39 -20.09
N ALA A 117 2.53 -3.69 -19.82
CA ALA A 117 1.30 -4.45 -19.77
C ALA A 117 0.34 -3.97 -18.67
N VAL A 118 0.86 -3.70 -17.48
CA VAL A 118 0.04 -3.16 -16.38
C VAL A 118 -0.20 -1.65 -16.55
N ALA A 119 0.78 -0.89 -17.03
CA ALA A 119 0.65 0.54 -17.29
C ALA A 119 -0.50 0.82 -18.28
N ARG A 120 -0.54 0.12 -19.42
CA ARG A 120 -1.62 0.24 -20.42
C ARG A 120 -2.99 -0.10 -19.85
N ARG A 121 -3.08 -1.09 -18.98
CA ARG A 121 -4.35 -1.47 -18.35
C ARG A 121 -4.97 -0.35 -17.52
N PHE A 122 -4.13 0.51 -16.96
CA PHE A 122 -4.54 1.65 -16.12
C PHE A 122 -4.26 3.01 -16.78
N HIS A 123 -4.02 3.03 -18.10
CA HIS A 123 -3.82 4.24 -18.91
C HIS A 123 -2.63 5.10 -18.47
N VAL A 124 -1.58 4.47 -17.95
CA VAL A 124 -0.31 5.13 -17.60
C VAL A 124 0.62 5.15 -18.80
N THR A 125 1.28 6.29 -19.02
CA THR A 125 2.33 6.43 -20.02
C THR A 125 3.70 6.47 -19.35
N LEU A 126 4.61 5.57 -19.77
CA LEU A 126 6.02 5.64 -19.42
C LEU A 126 6.67 6.73 -20.28
N VAL A 127 7.20 7.80 -19.63
CA VAL A 127 7.66 9.01 -20.33
C VAL A 127 9.17 9.23 -20.26
N GLY A 128 9.91 8.37 -19.54
CA GLY A 128 11.36 8.49 -19.44
C GLY A 128 11.95 7.69 -18.29
N GLY A 129 13.19 8.00 -17.95
CA GLY A 129 13.89 7.35 -16.85
C GLY A 129 15.39 7.57 -16.90
N ASP A 130 16.13 6.79 -16.11
CA ASP A 130 17.58 6.78 -16.04
C ASP A 130 18.10 5.35 -15.94
N THR A 131 19.36 5.11 -16.30
CA THR A 131 19.97 3.78 -16.21
C THR A 131 21.43 3.88 -15.80
N ASN A 132 21.76 3.17 -14.71
CA ASN A 132 23.10 3.11 -14.16
C ASN A 132 23.58 1.68 -13.97
N ARG A 133 24.89 1.50 -13.87
CA ARG A 133 25.49 0.20 -13.53
C ARG A 133 25.30 -0.09 -12.04
N SER A 134 24.93 -1.33 -11.73
CA SER A 134 24.80 -1.85 -10.36
C SER A 134 25.25 -3.32 -10.31
N GLU A 135 25.53 -3.84 -9.12
CA GLU A 135 25.79 -5.28 -8.91
C GLU A 135 24.50 -6.10 -8.85
N LYS A 136 23.37 -5.46 -8.59
CA LYS A 136 22.05 -6.07 -8.50
C LYS A 136 21.07 -5.36 -9.41
N VAL A 137 20.01 -6.05 -9.79
CA VAL A 137 18.87 -5.41 -10.45
C VAL A 137 18.12 -4.57 -9.43
N ILE A 138 18.09 -3.27 -9.67
CA ILE A 138 17.37 -2.28 -8.87
C ILE A 138 16.42 -1.54 -9.82
N ILE A 139 15.17 -1.39 -9.41
CA ILE A 139 14.13 -0.74 -10.22
C ILE A 139 13.44 0.26 -9.33
N SER A 140 13.52 1.53 -9.65
CA SER A 140 12.74 2.58 -9.00
C SER A 140 11.78 3.19 -10.01
N VAL A 141 10.49 3.20 -9.67
CA VAL A 141 9.45 3.84 -10.47
C VAL A 141 8.95 5.04 -9.69
N ALA A 142 8.91 6.20 -10.34
CA ALA A 142 8.20 7.36 -9.82
C ALA A 142 6.94 7.58 -10.66
N LEU A 143 5.78 7.67 -10.00
CA LEU A 143 4.46 7.71 -10.63
C LEU A 143 3.70 8.98 -10.22
N LEU A 144 3.14 9.64 -11.22
CA LEU A 144 2.19 10.73 -11.06
C LEU A 144 0.75 10.22 -11.18
N GLY A 145 -0.13 10.79 -10.38
CA GLY A 145 -1.57 10.60 -10.50
C GLY A 145 -2.33 11.91 -10.24
N GLU A 146 -3.59 11.93 -10.58
CA GLU A 146 -4.48 13.04 -10.29
C GLU A 146 -5.68 12.55 -9.47
N VAL A 147 -6.17 13.43 -8.58
CA VAL A 147 -7.39 13.17 -7.83
C VAL A 147 -8.22 14.44 -7.69
N SER A 148 -9.53 14.33 -7.86
CA SER A 148 -10.43 15.43 -7.48
C SER A 148 -10.45 15.56 -5.96
N LEU A 149 -10.39 16.80 -5.44
CA LEU A 149 -10.37 17.06 -3.99
C LEU A 149 -11.49 16.34 -3.23
N ARG A 150 -12.65 16.18 -3.84
CA ARG A 150 -13.81 15.47 -3.24
C ARG A 150 -13.61 13.96 -3.08
N PHE A 151 -12.65 13.37 -3.81
CA PHE A 151 -12.37 11.93 -3.83
C PHE A 151 -11.05 11.58 -3.18
N LEU A 152 -10.25 12.61 -2.83
CA LEU A 152 -9.00 12.41 -2.12
C LEU A 152 -9.25 11.76 -0.76
N VAL A 153 -8.63 10.62 -0.54
CA VAL A 153 -8.60 9.94 0.75
C VAL A 153 -7.15 9.84 1.22
N LYS A 154 -6.94 9.81 2.53
CA LYS A 154 -5.62 9.74 3.17
C LYS A 154 -5.62 8.62 4.21
N ARG A 155 -4.46 8.25 4.69
CA ARG A 155 -4.32 7.40 5.90
C ARG A 155 -4.94 8.06 7.13
N SER A 156 -4.88 9.38 7.20
CA SER A 156 -5.50 10.18 8.26
C SER A 156 -6.98 10.46 7.97
N GLY A 157 -7.82 10.44 9.00
CA GLY A 157 -9.22 10.80 8.86
C GLY A 157 -10.21 9.77 9.39
N ALA A 158 -9.73 8.60 9.82
CA ALA A 158 -10.56 7.59 10.49
C ALA A 158 -11.19 8.18 11.78
N ARG A 159 -12.45 7.83 12.04
CA ARG A 159 -13.24 8.37 13.14
C ARG A 159 -13.71 7.27 14.07
N ILE A 160 -13.76 7.55 15.36
CA ILE A 160 -14.30 6.60 16.35
C ILE A 160 -15.70 6.16 15.91
N GLY A 161 -15.91 4.85 15.88
CA GLY A 161 -17.16 4.23 15.43
C GLY A 161 -17.17 3.83 13.95
N ASP A 162 -16.21 4.26 13.14
CA ASP A 162 -16.06 3.76 11.76
C ASP A 162 -15.86 2.25 11.75
N VAL A 163 -16.38 1.60 10.70
CA VAL A 163 -16.12 0.19 10.41
C VAL A 163 -14.87 0.10 9.55
N ILE A 164 -13.99 -0.84 9.88
CA ILE A 164 -12.76 -1.13 9.15
C ILE A 164 -13.05 -2.23 8.13
N PHE A 165 -12.65 -2.00 6.90
CA PHE A 165 -12.76 -2.97 5.80
C PHE A 165 -11.41 -3.26 5.18
N VAL A 166 -11.31 -4.45 4.57
CA VAL A 166 -10.27 -4.78 3.60
C VAL A 166 -10.90 -5.29 2.31
N THR A 167 -10.20 -5.10 1.20
CA THR A 167 -10.55 -5.76 -0.06
C THR A 167 -9.91 -7.15 -0.12
N GLY A 168 -10.50 -8.07 -0.88
CA GLY A 168 -9.90 -9.36 -1.22
C GLY A 168 -9.57 -10.26 -0.02
N PHE A 169 -8.48 -11.01 -0.14
CA PHE A 169 -8.02 -11.98 0.86
C PHE A 169 -6.55 -11.74 1.20
N LEU A 170 -6.17 -11.95 2.47
CA LEU A 170 -4.87 -11.62 3.03
C LEU A 170 -3.99 -12.85 3.26
N GLY A 171 -2.69 -12.68 3.05
CA GLY A 171 -1.65 -13.67 3.24
C GLY A 171 -1.53 -14.71 2.13
N GLY A 172 -0.44 -15.45 2.11
CA GLY A 172 -0.12 -16.42 1.07
C GLY A 172 0.26 -15.79 -0.25
N SER A 173 0.65 -14.52 -0.25
CA SER A 173 1.01 -13.74 -1.44
C SER A 173 2.28 -14.30 -2.10
N TYR A 174 3.26 -14.70 -1.30
CA TYR A 174 4.48 -15.38 -1.80
C TYR A 174 4.18 -16.79 -2.29
N ALA A 175 3.45 -17.59 -1.53
CA ALA A 175 3.12 -18.98 -1.89
C ALA A 175 2.32 -19.06 -3.20
N SER A 176 1.42 -18.13 -3.44
CA SER A 176 0.61 -18.04 -4.67
C SER A 176 1.30 -17.26 -5.80
N LYS A 177 2.43 -16.64 -5.55
CA LYS A 177 3.08 -15.64 -6.42
C LYS A 177 2.19 -14.43 -6.77
N LYS A 178 1.13 -14.19 -5.99
CA LYS A 178 0.26 -13.02 -6.14
C LYS A 178 1.07 -11.72 -6.10
N HIS A 179 2.05 -11.60 -5.21
CA HIS A 179 2.94 -10.44 -5.07
C HIS A 179 3.67 -10.03 -6.36
N LEU A 180 3.82 -10.94 -7.33
CA LEU A 180 4.46 -10.67 -8.62
C LEU A 180 3.47 -10.24 -9.72
N THR A 181 2.18 -10.54 -9.54
CA THR A 181 1.18 -10.40 -10.62
C THR A 181 -0.16 -9.85 -10.15
N PHE A 182 -0.21 -9.26 -8.96
CA PHE A 182 -1.45 -8.68 -8.44
C PHE A 182 -1.97 -7.55 -9.34
N LEU A 183 -3.27 -7.31 -9.24
CA LEU A 183 -3.93 -6.18 -9.89
C LEU A 183 -4.15 -5.09 -8.83
N PRO A 184 -3.57 -3.89 -9.02
CA PRO A 184 -3.83 -2.74 -8.16
C PRO A 184 -5.31 -2.41 -8.07
N ARG A 185 -5.80 -2.06 -6.91
CA ARG A 185 -7.23 -1.87 -6.61
C ARG A 185 -7.78 -0.51 -7.08
N ILE A 186 -7.34 -0.03 -8.24
CA ILE A 186 -7.75 1.27 -8.84
C ILE A 186 -9.28 1.30 -9.08
N HIS A 187 -9.86 0.23 -9.62
CA HIS A 187 -11.29 0.18 -9.91
C HIS A 187 -12.12 0.14 -8.63
N GLU A 188 -11.67 -0.63 -7.63
CA GLU A 188 -12.30 -0.73 -6.32
C GLU A 188 -12.22 0.59 -5.57
N ALA A 189 -11.05 1.23 -5.53
CA ALA A 189 -10.85 2.55 -4.92
C ALA A 189 -11.77 3.60 -5.55
N LYS A 190 -11.79 3.68 -6.88
CA LYS A 190 -12.66 4.60 -7.63
C LYS A 190 -14.14 4.37 -7.35
N PHE A 191 -14.57 3.10 -7.24
CA PHE A 191 -15.93 2.75 -6.85
C PHE A 191 -16.25 3.20 -5.42
N LEU A 192 -15.34 2.94 -4.47
CA LEU A 192 -15.51 3.31 -3.07
C LEU A 192 -15.67 4.82 -2.90
N VAL A 193 -14.72 5.62 -3.39
CA VAL A 193 -14.73 7.09 -3.19
C VAL A 193 -15.86 7.80 -3.93
N LYS A 194 -16.40 7.20 -5.01
CA LYS A 194 -17.55 7.76 -5.74
C LYS A 194 -18.89 7.49 -5.07
N ASN A 195 -19.04 6.38 -4.36
CA ASN A 195 -20.33 5.90 -3.88
C ASN A 195 -20.48 5.96 -2.36
N PHE A 196 -19.38 6.04 -1.60
CA PHE A 196 -19.38 5.98 -0.15
C PHE A 196 -18.49 7.08 0.44
N LYS A 197 -18.76 7.43 1.69
CA LYS A 197 -17.90 8.33 2.45
C LYS A 197 -16.76 7.54 3.06
N ILE A 198 -15.63 7.48 2.37
CA ILE A 198 -14.41 6.87 2.91
C ILE A 198 -13.69 7.89 3.78
N ASN A 199 -13.44 7.56 5.05
CA ASN A 199 -12.81 8.47 5.99
C ASN A 199 -11.28 8.33 6.01
N ALA A 200 -10.75 7.10 5.90
CA ALA A 200 -9.33 6.84 5.73
C ALA A 200 -9.13 5.62 4.82
N MET A 201 -8.03 5.58 4.09
CA MET A 201 -7.67 4.48 3.20
C MET A 201 -6.15 4.42 3.02
N MET A 202 -5.62 3.22 2.85
CA MET A 202 -4.25 2.91 2.44
C MET A 202 -4.23 1.52 1.78
N ASP A 203 -3.13 1.17 1.13
CA ASP A 203 -2.92 -0.20 0.70
C ASP A 203 -2.22 -1.05 1.79
N LEU A 204 -2.23 -2.37 1.61
CA LEU A 204 -1.59 -3.33 2.50
C LEU A 204 -0.31 -3.87 1.86
N SER A 205 0.81 -3.22 2.13
CA SER A 205 2.15 -3.56 1.64
C SER A 205 2.96 -4.37 2.66
N ASP A 206 2.93 -3.98 3.93
CA ASP A 206 3.74 -4.60 5.00
C ASP A 206 2.97 -5.68 5.79
N GLY A 207 1.69 -5.83 5.48
CA GLY A 207 0.74 -6.71 6.16
C GLY A 207 -0.16 -5.98 7.15
N LEU A 208 -1.38 -6.49 7.33
CA LEU A 208 -2.40 -5.87 8.18
C LEU A 208 -1.90 -5.60 9.60
N GLY A 209 -1.03 -6.49 10.15
CA GLY A 209 -0.44 -6.35 11.48
C GLY A 209 0.55 -5.18 11.62
N SER A 210 1.03 -4.59 10.52
CA SER A 210 1.82 -3.37 10.49
C SER A 210 0.96 -2.18 10.06
N ASP A 211 0.24 -2.30 8.95
CA ASP A 211 -0.39 -1.18 8.24
C ASP A 211 -1.55 -0.56 9.02
N ILE A 212 -2.28 -1.37 9.81
CA ILE A 212 -3.32 -0.84 10.72
C ILE A 212 -2.75 0.16 11.74
N PHE A 213 -1.49 0.00 12.16
CA PHE A 213 -0.83 0.95 13.06
C PHE A 213 -0.49 2.26 12.35
N GLN A 214 -0.20 2.23 11.05
CA GLN A 214 0.00 3.46 10.27
C GLN A 214 -1.30 4.25 10.18
N LEU A 215 -2.39 3.59 9.75
CA LEU A 215 -3.71 4.23 9.63
C LEU A 215 -4.19 4.81 10.98
N THR A 216 -4.06 4.03 12.06
CA THR A 216 -4.50 4.46 13.40
C THR A 216 -3.63 5.57 13.97
N SER A 217 -2.31 5.53 13.72
CA SER A 217 -1.37 6.56 14.16
C SER A 217 -1.62 7.90 13.46
N GLU A 218 -1.74 7.89 12.11
CA GLU A 218 -1.99 9.12 11.33
C GLU A 218 -3.39 9.69 11.60
N SER A 219 -4.36 8.85 11.98
CA SER A 219 -5.71 9.26 12.37
C SER A 219 -5.87 9.63 13.87
N GLY A 220 -4.88 9.31 14.71
CA GLY A 220 -4.95 9.58 16.16
C GLY A 220 -5.98 8.73 16.92
N VAL A 221 -6.23 7.48 16.45
CA VAL A 221 -7.25 6.56 16.97
C VAL A 221 -6.68 5.20 17.36
N GLY A 222 -7.50 4.28 17.85
CA GLY A 222 -7.22 2.85 18.02
C GLY A 222 -8.12 2.00 17.13
N ALA A 223 -7.93 0.70 17.14
CA ALA A 223 -8.74 -0.24 16.37
C ALA A 223 -9.03 -1.54 17.13
N PHE A 224 -10.23 -2.08 16.95
CA PHE A 224 -10.58 -3.48 17.23
C PHE A 224 -10.69 -4.24 15.92
N LEU A 225 -9.99 -5.36 15.79
CA LEU A 225 -10.09 -6.30 14.67
C LEU A 225 -10.67 -7.62 15.18
N SER A 226 -11.66 -8.17 14.47
CA SER A 226 -12.21 -9.51 14.74
C SER A 226 -11.38 -10.56 14.03
N LYS A 227 -10.82 -11.54 14.79
CA LYS A 227 -9.99 -12.62 14.24
C LYS A 227 -10.72 -13.40 13.15
N GLU A 228 -11.99 -13.71 13.39
CA GLU A 228 -12.82 -14.52 12.51
C GLU A 228 -13.30 -13.78 11.26
N ALA A 229 -13.30 -12.44 11.32
CA ALA A 229 -13.70 -11.60 10.20
C ALA A 229 -12.55 -11.28 9.23
N ILE A 230 -11.30 -11.51 9.64
CA ILE A 230 -10.14 -11.30 8.76
C ILE A 230 -10.16 -12.35 7.65
N PRO A 231 -10.22 -11.91 6.36
CA PRO A 231 -10.35 -12.82 5.23
C PRO A 231 -9.01 -13.49 4.91
N VAL A 232 -8.73 -14.63 5.55
CA VAL A 232 -7.51 -15.39 5.31
C VAL A 232 -7.57 -16.04 3.93
N SER A 233 -6.56 -15.81 3.11
CA SER A 233 -6.42 -16.44 1.79
C SER A 233 -6.29 -17.96 1.92
N LYS A 234 -6.84 -18.71 0.97
CA LYS A 234 -6.64 -20.16 0.88
C LYS A 234 -5.18 -20.59 0.73
N ASN A 235 -4.32 -19.67 0.31
CA ASN A 235 -2.88 -19.89 0.16
C ASN A 235 -2.09 -19.52 1.43
N ALA A 236 -2.75 -18.94 2.45
CA ALA A 236 -2.14 -18.63 3.73
C ALA A 236 -2.30 -19.83 4.68
N ALA A 237 -1.22 -20.20 5.36
CA ALA A 237 -1.22 -21.32 6.31
C ALA A 237 -1.91 -20.97 7.64
N SER A 238 -2.09 -19.69 7.97
CA SER A 238 -2.64 -19.26 9.25
C SER A 238 -3.09 -17.79 9.24
N LEU A 239 -3.90 -17.41 10.24
CA LEU A 239 -4.22 -16.02 10.53
C LEU A 239 -2.95 -15.17 10.76
N LYS A 240 -1.94 -15.73 11.43
CA LYS A 240 -0.67 -15.04 11.66
C LYS A 240 0.01 -14.68 10.34
N GLN A 241 -0.03 -15.54 9.35
CA GLN A 241 0.50 -15.25 8.01
C GLN A 241 -0.33 -14.17 7.32
N ALA A 242 -1.65 -14.22 7.38
CA ALA A 242 -2.54 -13.19 6.84
C ALA A 242 -2.33 -11.80 7.48
N LEU A 243 -1.91 -11.77 8.75
CA LEU A 243 -1.61 -10.51 9.44
C LEU A 243 -0.24 -9.93 9.06
N ASN A 244 0.79 -10.78 8.83
CA ASN A 244 2.18 -10.33 8.91
C ASN A 244 3.04 -10.60 7.66
N GLU A 245 2.53 -11.33 6.66
CA GLU A 245 3.34 -11.68 5.49
C GLU A 245 3.67 -10.47 4.61
N GLY A 246 2.71 -9.57 4.45
CA GLY A 246 2.84 -8.41 3.55
C GLY A 246 2.65 -8.73 2.07
N GLU A 247 2.83 -7.71 1.25
CA GLU A 247 2.70 -7.75 -0.22
C GLU A 247 1.35 -8.28 -0.73
N ASP A 248 0.28 -8.04 0.03
CA ASP A 248 -1.09 -8.37 -0.39
C ASP A 248 -1.66 -7.37 -1.39
N PHE A 249 -1.26 -6.08 -1.28
CA PHE A 249 -1.70 -4.97 -2.12
C PHE A 249 -3.23 -4.90 -2.26
N GLU A 250 -3.90 -5.18 -1.15
CA GLU A 250 -5.33 -4.94 -0.96
C GLU A 250 -5.54 -3.56 -0.32
N LEU A 251 -6.75 -3.01 -0.36
CA LEU A 251 -7.06 -1.76 0.34
C LEU A 251 -7.52 -2.03 1.76
N LEU A 252 -6.99 -1.27 2.71
CA LEU A 252 -7.48 -1.11 4.07
C LEU A 252 -8.18 0.25 4.17
N PHE A 253 -9.45 0.30 4.56
CA PHE A 253 -10.19 1.54 4.61
C PHE A 253 -11.24 1.59 5.70
N THR A 254 -11.68 2.80 6.05
CA THR A 254 -12.67 3.04 7.09
C THR A 254 -13.81 3.92 6.58
N LEU A 255 -15.02 3.62 7.04
CA LEU A 255 -16.21 4.38 6.69
C LEU A 255 -17.26 4.34 7.80
N PRO A 256 -18.20 5.34 7.86
CA PRO A 256 -19.25 5.40 8.85
C PRO A 256 -20.17 4.17 8.78
N VAL A 257 -20.73 3.75 9.93
CA VAL A 257 -21.62 2.58 10.06
C VAL A 257 -22.73 2.54 9.00
N LYS A 258 -23.36 3.71 8.70
CA LYS A 258 -24.42 3.81 7.68
C LYS A 258 -23.91 3.40 6.28
N ASP A 259 -22.75 3.89 5.90
CA ASP A 259 -22.13 3.56 4.61
C ASP A 259 -21.59 2.12 4.61
N ALA A 260 -21.07 1.62 5.73
CA ALA A 260 -20.63 0.25 5.91
C ALA A 260 -21.78 -0.75 5.68
N ALA A 261 -22.95 -0.52 6.29
CA ALA A 261 -24.14 -1.36 6.08
C ALA A 261 -24.56 -1.36 4.59
N ARG A 262 -24.53 -0.20 3.94
CA ARG A 262 -24.85 -0.07 2.52
C ARG A 262 -23.83 -0.80 1.64
N LEU A 263 -22.53 -0.67 1.94
CA LEU A 263 -21.45 -1.36 1.20
C LEU A 263 -21.59 -2.88 1.29
N SER A 264 -21.90 -3.41 2.48
CA SER A 264 -22.08 -4.87 2.69
C SER A 264 -23.26 -5.45 1.87
N MET A 265 -24.22 -4.63 1.48
CA MET A 265 -25.36 -5.03 0.63
C MET A 265 -25.10 -4.76 -0.86
N THR A 266 -24.01 -4.07 -1.20
CA THR A 266 -23.74 -3.63 -2.58
C THR A 266 -22.87 -4.63 -3.30
N ARG A 267 -23.30 -5.07 -4.49
CA ARG A 267 -22.43 -5.82 -5.41
C ARG A 267 -21.77 -4.86 -6.39
N PHE A 268 -20.45 -4.83 -6.36
CA PHE A 268 -19.67 -4.07 -7.34
C PHE A 268 -19.56 -4.88 -8.65
N LYS A 269 -20.39 -4.56 -9.64
CA LYS A 269 -20.39 -5.27 -10.95
C LYS A 269 -19.10 -5.12 -11.77
N GLY A 270 -18.24 -4.14 -11.43
CA GLY A 270 -16.96 -3.88 -12.10
C GLY A 270 -15.78 -4.71 -11.58
N SER A 271 -15.96 -5.47 -10.50
CA SER A 271 -14.93 -6.31 -9.91
C SER A 271 -15.56 -7.49 -9.17
N MET A 272 -14.84 -8.62 -9.12
CA MET A 272 -15.18 -9.79 -8.30
C MET A 272 -14.51 -9.75 -6.92
N VAL A 273 -13.76 -8.68 -6.61
CA VAL A 273 -13.05 -8.54 -5.33
C VAL A 273 -14.05 -8.22 -4.23
N PRO A 274 -14.14 -9.06 -3.19
CA PRO A 274 -15.06 -8.82 -2.08
C PRO A 274 -14.53 -7.71 -1.16
N PHE A 275 -15.45 -7.09 -0.42
CA PHE A 275 -15.17 -6.13 0.65
C PHE A 275 -15.53 -6.77 1.99
N HIS A 276 -14.55 -6.92 2.89
CA HIS A 276 -14.73 -7.61 4.16
C HIS A 276 -14.70 -6.61 5.33
N PRO A 277 -15.78 -6.48 6.13
CA PRO A 277 -15.72 -5.75 7.38
C PRO A 277 -14.93 -6.58 8.41
N ILE A 278 -13.83 -6.03 8.90
CA ILE A 278 -12.90 -6.75 9.77
C ILE A 278 -12.81 -6.17 11.19
N GLY A 279 -13.44 -5.02 11.43
CA GLY A 279 -13.29 -4.39 12.75
C GLY A 279 -13.91 -3.01 12.86
N LYS A 280 -13.49 -2.28 13.89
CA LYS A 280 -14.02 -0.96 14.28
C LYS A 280 -12.92 -0.03 14.77
N ILE A 281 -13.05 1.24 14.43
CA ILE A 281 -12.21 2.30 14.98
C ILE A 281 -12.72 2.68 16.40
N ILE A 282 -11.76 2.76 17.33
CA ILE A 282 -11.99 3.03 18.75
C ILE A 282 -11.12 4.20 19.25
N GLN A 283 -11.25 4.53 20.52
CA GLN A 283 -10.42 5.56 21.15
C GLN A 283 -8.94 5.11 21.21
N LYS A 284 -8.02 6.04 20.92
CA LYS A 284 -6.57 5.83 20.91
C LYS A 284 -6.01 5.12 22.15
N LYS A 285 -6.56 5.43 23.33
CA LYS A 285 -6.10 4.85 24.62
C LYS A 285 -6.17 3.33 24.70
N TYR A 286 -7.00 2.68 23.87
CA TYR A 286 -7.10 1.22 23.83
C TYR A 286 -6.11 0.56 22.87
N GLY A 287 -5.38 1.35 22.05
CA GLY A 287 -4.45 0.83 21.07
C GLY A 287 -5.11 0.05 19.95
N VAL A 288 -4.35 -0.87 19.33
CA VAL A 288 -4.86 -1.82 18.34
C VAL A 288 -4.99 -3.19 19.00
N ARG A 289 -6.13 -3.84 18.83
CA ARG A 289 -6.45 -5.09 19.53
C ARG A 289 -7.12 -6.11 18.61
N LEU A 290 -6.84 -7.38 18.85
CA LEU A 290 -7.54 -8.52 18.26
C LEU A 290 -8.59 -9.07 19.22
N ILE A 291 -9.80 -9.35 18.71
CA ILE A 291 -10.92 -9.91 19.46
C ILE A 291 -11.29 -11.24 18.81
N GLY A 292 -11.28 -12.31 19.61
CA GLY A 292 -11.79 -13.62 19.19
C GLY A 292 -13.28 -13.78 19.49
N ALA A 293 -13.93 -14.78 18.89
CA ALA A 293 -15.35 -15.09 19.06
C ALA A 293 -15.77 -15.36 20.52
N ASN A 294 -14.84 -15.83 21.35
CA ASN A 294 -15.03 -16.03 22.79
C ASN A 294 -14.97 -14.74 23.62
N GLY A 295 -14.84 -13.56 22.97
CA GLY A 295 -14.68 -12.26 23.62
C GLY A 295 -13.27 -12.01 24.17
N PHE A 296 -12.33 -12.94 24.00
CA PHE A 296 -10.94 -12.74 24.39
C PHE A 296 -10.33 -11.61 23.56
N ASN A 297 -9.78 -10.64 24.26
CA ASN A 297 -9.33 -9.36 23.70
C ASN A 297 -7.84 -9.18 24.06
N GLU A 298 -6.96 -9.25 23.08
CA GLU A 298 -5.52 -9.13 23.26
C GLU A 298 -4.94 -7.94 22.45
N PRO A 299 -3.89 -7.27 22.96
CA PRO A 299 -3.18 -6.30 22.16
C PRO A 299 -2.65 -6.97 20.88
N LEU A 300 -2.83 -6.30 19.73
CA LEU A 300 -2.08 -6.67 18.54
C LEU A 300 -0.68 -6.05 18.68
N GLU A 301 0.35 -6.90 18.62
CA GLU A 301 1.71 -6.42 18.52
C GLU A 301 1.98 -5.97 17.07
N ARG A 302 2.67 -4.85 16.90
CA ARG A 302 3.08 -4.42 15.58
C ARG A 302 4.10 -5.39 15.03
N GLN A 303 3.67 -6.21 14.08
CA GLN A 303 4.46 -7.16 13.33
C GLN A 303 4.16 -6.95 11.85
N GLY A 304 5.12 -7.21 11.00
CA GLY A 304 5.05 -7.00 9.56
C GLY A 304 6.46 -6.88 9.02
N TYR A 305 6.57 -6.60 7.74
CA TYR A 305 7.88 -6.42 7.12
C TYR A 305 8.51 -5.08 7.57
N ASP A 306 9.81 -5.10 7.85
CA ASP A 306 10.64 -3.91 8.12
C ASP A 306 12.01 -4.16 7.48
N HIS A 307 12.43 -3.33 6.54
CA HIS A 307 13.67 -3.48 5.79
C HIS A 307 14.93 -3.49 6.66
N PHE A 308 14.89 -2.94 7.87
CA PHE A 308 16.04 -2.75 8.76
C PHE A 308 15.97 -3.61 10.04
N ARG A 309 14.85 -4.32 10.27
CA ARG A 309 14.65 -5.20 11.42
C ARG A 309 14.34 -6.62 10.94
N LYS A 310 15.12 -7.57 11.44
CA LYS A 310 14.88 -9.02 11.24
C LYS A 310 14.25 -9.61 12.49
#